data_98566f5053ea27df93774a005b8da9f3
#
_entry.id   98566f5053ea27df93774a005b8da9f3
#
_cell.length_a   1.000
_cell.length_b   1.000
_cell.length_c   1.000
_cell.angle_alpha   90.00
_cell.angle_beta   90.00
_cell.angle_gamma   90.00
#
_symmetry.space_group_name_H-M   'P 1'
#
loop_
_entity.id
_entity.type
_entity.pdbx_description
1 polymer ?
#
loop_
_entity_poly.entity_id
_entity_poly.type
_entity_poly.pdbx_seq_one_letter_code
_entity_poly.pdbx_strand_id
1 'polypeptide(L)'
;GSALFVAAHPDDENTALLAWLGNGRKVRAAYLSMTRGDGGQNLIGSDTGELLGVIRTQELLAARRIDGAEQFFTRALDFGYSKGPEETLQKWDRERILADVVWVIRRFRPDIVITRFATDGSGGHGHHTASAILAEEAFAASADSTRFPEQLRLVRPWRAKRLVWNVGRF
;
A
#
# COMPACT_ATOMS: atom_id res chain seq x y z
N GLY A 1 16.13 -6.03 -10.19
CA GLY A 1 15.13 -6.45 -9.23
C GLY A 1 14.01 -5.43 -9.08
N SER A 2 12.94 -5.81 -8.37
CA SER A 2 11.78 -4.95 -8.15
C SER A 2 11.28 -5.09 -6.71
N ALA A 3 10.82 -3.98 -6.12
CA ALA A 3 10.33 -3.93 -4.74
C ALA A 3 9.02 -3.12 -4.66
N LEU A 4 8.01 -3.69 -4.02
CA LEU A 4 6.75 -3.03 -3.73
C LEU A 4 6.66 -2.75 -2.24
N PHE A 5 6.61 -1.48 -1.87
CA PHE A 5 6.36 -1.04 -0.51
C PHE A 5 4.86 -0.86 -0.30
N VAL A 6 4.31 -1.36 0.81
CA VAL A 6 2.86 -1.35 1.10
C VAL A 6 2.61 -0.75 2.47
N ALA A 7 1.72 0.24 2.53
CA ALA A 7 1.25 0.85 3.76
C ALA A 7 -0.18 1.40 3.63
N ALA A 8 -0.70 2.02 4.67
CA ALA A 8 -2.10 2.43 4.76
C ALA A 8 -2.38 3.81 4.14
N HIS A 9 -1.52 4.81 4.38
CA HIS A 9 -1.79 6.21 4.05
C HIS A 9 -0.66 6.86 3.25
N PRO A 10 -0.93 8.02 2.60
CA PRO A 10 0.09 8.88 2.05
C PRO A 10 0.96 9.49 3.19
N ASP A 11 2.13 9.05 3.44
CA ASP A 11 3.13 9.45 4.45
C ASP A 11 3.68 8.27 5.28
N ASP A 12 3.07 7.11 5.13
CA ASP A 12 3.55 5.92 5.85
C ASP A 12 4.82 5.33 5.21
N GLU A 13 5.12 5.68 3.96
CA GLU A 13 6.25 5.11 3.26
C GLU A 13 7.59 5.55 3.85
N ASN A 14 8.56 4.64 3.80
CA ASN A 14 9.96 4.98 4.07
C ASN A 14 10.57 5.63 2.82
N THR A 15 10.49 6.97 2.73
CA THR A 15 10.97 7.74 1.57
C THR A 15 12.46 7.56 1.33
N ALA A 16 13.26 7.44 2.39
CA ALA A 16 14.70 7.19 2.28
C ALA A 16 14.99 5.82 1.66
N LEU A 17 14.23 4.80 2.06
CA LEU A 17 14.35 3.45 1.49
C LEU A 17 13.95 3.45 0.00
N LEU A 18 12.84 4.10 -0.37
CA LEU A 18 12.39 4.18 -1.76
C LEU A 18 13.42 4.92 -2.62
N ALA A 19 13.94 6.05 -2.17
CA ALA A 19 14.98 6.80 -2.87
C ALA A 19 16.28 5.99 -3.01
N TRP A 20 16.68 5.26 -1.96
CA TRP A 20 17.85 4.38 -2.03
C TRP A 20 17.64 3.23 -3.02
N LEU A 21 16.48 2.60 -3.02
CA LEU A 21 16.16 1.53 -3.99
C LEU A 21 16.14 2.07 -5.42
N GLY A 22 15.39 3.13 -5.68
CA GLY A 22 15.21 3.69 -7.02
C GLY A 22 16.47 4.37 -7.53
N ASN A 23 16.93 5.39 -6.83
CA ASN A 23 18.05 6.23 -7.30
C ASN A 23 19.41 5.62 -6.95
N GLY A 24 19.56 5.03 -5.76
CA GLY A 24 20.84 4.47 -5.32
C GLY A 24 21.15 3.11 -5.92
N ARG A 25 20.18 2.19 -5.90
CA ARG A 25 20.39 0.80 -6.34
C ARG A 25 19.84 0.49 -7.73
N LYS A 26 19.14 1.43 -8.36
CA LYS A 26 18.47 1.26 -9.65
C LYS A 26 17.49 0.07 -9.66
N VAL A 27 16.85 -0.17 -8.54
CA VAL A 27 15.78 -1.16 -8.38
C VAL A 27 14.48 -0.51 -8.85
N ARG A 28 13.66 -1.22 -9.62
CA ARG A 28 12.31 -0.78 -9.93
C ARG A 28 11.48 -0.81 -8.63
N ALA A 29 11.21 0.35 -8.08
CA ALA A 29 10.49 0.50 -6.81
C ALA A 29 9.07 1.02 -7.03
N ALA A 30 8.15 0.64 -6.16
CA ALA A 30 6.81 1.19 -6.12
C ALA A 30 6.31 1.33 -4.68
N TYR A 31 5.40 2.27 -4.48
CA TYR A 31 4.62 2.41 -3.26
C TYR A 31 3.13 2.14 -3.55
N LEU A 32 2.53 1.27 -2.75
CA LEU A 32 1.09 1.06 -2.69
C LEU A 32 0.57 1.64 -1.38
N SER A 33 -0.17 2.74 -1.46
CA SER A 33 -0.96 3.27 -0.35
C SER A 33 -2.36 2.67 -0.42
N MET A 34 -2.87 2.12 0.68
CA MET A 34 -4.24 1.57 0.69
C MET A 34 -5.27 2.67 0.42
N THR A 35 -5.13 3.83 1.06
CA THR A 35 -6.03 4.98 0.93
C THR A 35 -5.35 6.17 0.27
N ARG A 36 -6.11 7.22 0.02
CA ARG A 36 -5.59 8.52 -0.42
C ARG A 36 -5.46 9.53 0.72
N GLY A 37 -5.72 9.11 1.98
CA GLY A 37 -5.65 9.98 3.14
C GLY A 37 -6.82 10.97 3.22
N ASP A 38 -7.93 10.66 2.57
CA ASP A 38 -9.12 11.50 2.49
C ASP A 38 -9.84 11.68 3.85
N GLY A 39 -9.69 10.71 4.77
CA GLY A 39 -10.20 10.82 6.15
C GLY A 39 -9.23 11.46 7.14
N GLY A 40 -8.06 11.90 6.69
CA GLY A 40 -7.03 12.51 7.54
C GLY A 40 -7.35 13.95 7.97
N GLN A 41 -6.44 14.49 8.79
CA GLN A 41 -6.47 15.89 9.19
C GLN A 41 -5.68 16.75 8.22
N ASN A 42 -6.17 17.95 7.92
CA ASN A 42 -5.42 18.98 7.19
C ASN A 42 -4.98 20.06 8.17
N LEU A 43 -3.68 20.12 8.46
CA LEU A 43 -3.11 21.11 9.38
C LEU A 43 -2.70 22.42 8.68
N ILE A 44 -2.75 22.46 7.34
CA ILE A 44 -2.25 23.57 6.53
C ILE A 44 -3.41 24.35 5.87
N GLY A 45 -4.53 23.70 5.64
CA GLY A 45 -5.68 24.27 4.94
C GLY A 45 -7.01 23.79 5.49
N SER A 46 -8.09 24.23 4.85
CA SER A 46 -9.47 23.90 5.21
C SER A 46 -10.05 22.69 4.46
N ASP A 47 -9.31 22.17 3.48
CA ASP A 47 -9.78 21.09 2.64
C ASP A 47 -9.83 19.78 3.41
N THR A 48 -10.94 19.07 3.30
CA THR A 48 -11.20 17.78 3.95
C THR A 48 -11.86 16.81 2.98
N GLY A 49 -11.94 15.53 3.35
CA GLY A 49 -12.58 14.52 2.53
C GLY A 49 -11.92 14.34 1.16
N GLU A 50 -12.70 14.25 0.11
CA GLU A 50 -12.21 13.97 -1.25
C GLU A 50 -11.18 15.00 -1.75
N LEU A 51 -11.36 16.29 -1.40
CA LEU A 51 -10.39 17.34 -1.78
C LEU A 51 -9.04 17.11 -1.11
N LEU A 52 -9.04 16.74 0.17
CA LEU A 52 -7.81 16.36 0.87
C LEU A 52 -7.17 15.14 0.20
N GLY A 53 -7.95 14.13 -0.18
CA GLY A 53 -7.47 12.96 -0.90
C GLY A 53 -6.80 13.31 -2.23
N VAL A 54 -7.32 14.31 -2.96
CA VAL A 54 -6.67 14.82 -4.18
C VAL A 54 -5.33 15.48 -3.87
N ILE A 55 -5.29 16.35 -2.84
CA ILE A 55 -4.06 17.03 -2.42
C ILE A 55 -3.00 15.99 -2.04
N ARG A 56 -3.32 15.06 -1.14
CA ARG A 56 -2.40 14.02 -0.68
C ARG A 56 -1.94 13.08 -1.80
N THR A 57 -2.79 12.83 -2.79
CA THR A 57 -2.39 12.11 -4.00
C THR A 57 -1.31 12.88 -4.77
N GLN A 58 -1.46 14.21 -4.94
CA GLN A 58 -0.46 15.02 -5.63
C GLN A 58 0.86 15.12 -4.86
N GLU A 59 0.81 15.16 -3.53
CA GLU A 59 1.99 15.11 -2.67
C GLU A 59 2.78 13.81 -2.89
N LEU A 60 2.10 12.64 -2.89
CA LEU A 60 2.75 11.37 -3.19
C LEU A 60 3.34 11.31 -4.60
N LEU A 61 2.62 11.83 -5.61
CA LEU A 61 3.15 11.88 -6.97
C LEU A 61 4.36 12.82 -7.07
N ALA A 62 4.40 13.90 -6.26
CA ALA A 62 5.57 14.76 -6.18
C ALA A 62 6.77 14.03 -5.55
N ALA A 63 6.55 13.28 -4.46
CA ALA A 63 7.58 12.46 -3.86
C ALA A 63 8.12 11.40 -4.83
N ARG A 64 7.25 10.76 -5.60
CA ARG A 64 7.64 9.75 -6.63
C ARG A 64 8.50 10.34 -7.75
N ARG A 65 8.28 11.61 -8.11
CA ARG A 65 9.16 12.31 -9.07
C ARG A 65 10.58 12.48 -8.54
N ILE A 66 10.75 12.53 -7.22
CA ILE A 66 12.06 12.68 -6.58
C ILE A 66 12.75 11.33 -6.39
N ASP A 67 12.02 10.33 -5.87
CA ASP A 67 12.60 9.01 -5.56
C ASP A 67 12.58 8.03 -6.74
N GLY A 68 11.84 8.33 -7.79
CA GLY A 68 11.74 7.52 -9.02
C GLY A 68 10.89 6.26 -8.89
N ALA A 69 10.15 6.09 -7.79
CA ALA A 69 9.26 4.96 -7.61
C ALA A 69 7.90 5.19 -8.32
N GLU A 70 7.21 4.09 -8.62
CA GLU A 70 5.84 4.12 -9.13
C GLU A 70 4.86 4.27 -7.95
N GLN A 71 3.69 4.91 -8.17
CA GLN A 71 2.64 5.06 -7.17
C GLN A 71 1.41 4.25 -7.53
N PHE A 72 0.91 3.47 -6.57
CA PHE A 72 -0.36 2.76 -6.66
C PHE A 72 -1.26 3.11 -5.48
N PHE A 73 -2.57 2.95 -5.68
CA PHE A 73 -3.60 3.07 -4.66
C PHE A 73 -4.60 1.92 -4.81
N THR A 74 -5.23 1.54 -3.70
CA THR A 74 -6.47 0.75 -3.75
C THR A 74 -7.68 1.70 -3.80
N ARG A 75 -8.87 1.14 -3.83
CA ARG A 75 -10.12 1.89 -3.71
C ARG A 75 -10.56 2.12 -2.26
N ALA A 76 -9.76 1.74 -1.27
CA ALA A 76 -10.09 1.94 0.14
C ALA A 76 -10.20 3.42 0.45
N LEU A 77 -11.26 3.79 1.18
CA LEU A 77 -11.46 5.14 1.68
C LEU A 77 -10.89 5.25 3.08
N ASP A 78 -10.18 6.33 3.34
CA ASP A 78 -9.77 6.68 4.69
C ASP A 78 -11.00 7.25 5.44
N PHE A 79 -11.32 6.67 6.58
CA PHE A 79 -12.45 7.12 7.42
C PHE A 79 -11.98 7.69 8.77
N GLY A 80 -10.71 8.06 8.85
CA GLY A 80 -10.10 8.57 10.06
C GLY A 80 -9.60 7.45 10.98
N TYR A 81 -9.50 7.74 12.28
CA TYR A 81 -8.91 6.80 13.23
C TYR A 81 -9.75 5.54 13.40
N SER A 82 -9.11 4.38 13.31
CA SER A 82 -9.67 3.08 13.61
C SER A 82 -8.89 2.40 14.74
N LYS A 83 -9.62 1.81 15.70
CA LYS A 83 -9.03 1.15 16.88
C LYS A 83 -8.40 -0.20 16.57
N GLY A 84 -8.91 -0.90 15.55
CA GLY A 84 -8.45 -2.25 15.23
C GLY A 84 -8.65 -2.62 13.78
N PRO A 85 -7.95 -3.66 13.31
CA PRO A 85 -8.00 -4.08 11.91
C PRO A 85 -9.37 -4.65 11.50
N GLU A 86 -10.14 -5.24 12.43
CA GLU A 86 -11.45 -5.83 12.16
C GLU A 86 -12.42 -4.79 11.66
N GLU A 87 -12.50 -3.63 12.35
CA GLU A 87 -13.33 -2.50 11.93
C GLU A 87 -12.90 -2.01 10.54
N THR A 88 -11.60 -1.88 10.33
CA THR A 88 -11.05 -1.40 9.07
C THR A 88 -11.39 -2.35 7.92
N LEU A 89 -11.13 -3.64 8.10
CA LEU A 89 -11.37 -4.66 7.07
C LEU A 89 -12.85 -4.78 6.73
N GLN A 90 -13.74 -4.58 7.71
CA GLN A 90 -15.18 -4.57 7.47
C GLN A 90 -15.60 -3.34 6.66
N LYS A 91 -15.15 -2.13 7.04
CA LYS A 91 -15.50 -0.87 6.34
C LYS A 91 -14.91 -0.78 4.94
N TRP A 92 -13.72 -1.34 4.74
CA TRP A 92 -13.05 -1.36 3.45
C TRP A 92 -13.61 -2.41 2.47
N ASP A 93 -14.43 -3.35 2.93
CA ASP A 93 -14.78 -4.56 2.18
C ASP A 93 -13.52 -5.38 1.86
N ARG A 94 -13.11 -6.19 2.84
CA ARG A 94 -11.84 -6.95 2.83
C ARG A 94 -11.53 -7.60 1.48
N GLU A 95 -12.49 -8.32 0.90
CA GLU A 95 -12.23 -9.06 -0.36
C GLU A 95 -11.98 -8.12 -1.54
N ARG A 96 -12.68 -6.98 -1.58
CA ARG A 96 -12.47 -6.01 -2.65
C ARG A 96 -11.10 -5.34 -2.56
N ILE A 97 -10.67 -4.97 -1.35
CA ILE A 97 -9.34 -4.37 -1.18
C ILE A 97 -8.24 -5.41 -1.34
N LEU A 98 -8.43 -6.63 -0.89
CA LEU A 98 -7.52 -7.74 -1.19
C LEU A 98 -7.34 -7.93 -2.69
N ALA A 99 -8.44 -7.90 -3.46
CA ALA A 99 -8.40 -7.99 -4.92
C ALA A 99 -7.54 -6.86 -5.54
N ASP A 100 -7.65 -5.63 -5.02
CA ASP A 100 -6.85 -4.50 -5.49
C ASP A 100 -5.35 -4.71 -5.20
N VAL A 101 -5.00 -5.18 -4.00
CA VAL A 101 -3.60 -5.47 -3.65
C VAL A 101 -3.03 -6.59 -4.52
N VAL A 102 -3.79 -7.67 -4.72
CA VAL A 102 -3.42 -8.77 -5.61
C VAL A 102 -3.21 -8.26 -7.05
N TRP A 103 -4.12 -7.39 -7.53
CA TRP A 103 -3.99 -6.75 -8.84
C TRP A 103 -2.67 -5.99 -8.97
N VAL A 104 -2.32 -5.16 -7.97
CA VAL A 104 -1.07 -4.39 -7.99
C VAL A 104 0.14 -5.31 -8.00
N ILE A 105 0.16 -6.36 -7.19
CA ILE A 105 1.26 -7.34 -7.17
C ILE A 105 1.39 -8.03 -8.55
N ARG A 106 0.30 -8.49 -9.14
CA ARG A 106 0.29 -9.11 -10.48
C ARG A 106 0.71 -8.15 -11.58
N ARG A 107 0.32 -6.89 -11.49
CA ARG A 107 0.62 -5.84 -12.46
C ARG A 107 2.07 -5.36 -12.37
N PHE A 108 2.53 -5.05 -11.16
CA PHE A 108 3.88 -4.54 -10.91
C PHE A 108 4.94 -5.66 -10.92
N ARG A 109 4.59 -6.87 -10.48
CA ARG A 109 5.46 -8.05 -10.45
C ARG A 109 6.71 -7.85 -9.60
N PRO A 110 6.57 -7.54 -8.29
CA PRO A 110 7.70 -7.31 -7.40
C PRO A 110 8.46 -8.61 -7.11
N ASP A 111 9.79 -8.53 -7.03
CA ASP A 111 10.60 -9.60 -6.43
C ASP A 111 10.40 -9.64 -4.92
N ILE A 112 10.26 -8.47 -4.29
CA ILE A 112 10.09 -8.31 -2.85
C ILE A 112 8.88 -7.43 -2.56
N VAL A 113 8.03 -7.88 -1.63
CA VAL A 113 6.97 -7.07 -1.02
C VAL A 113 7.45 -6.63 0.37
N ILE A 114 7.33 -5.35 0.68
CA ILE A 114 7.80 -4.74 1.93
C ILE A 114 6.57 -4.14 2.63
N THR A 115 6.23 -4.62 3.83
CA THR A 115 5.18 -3.99 4.63
C THR A 115 5.78 -2.93 5.56
N ARG A 116 5.06 -1.82 5.78
CA ARG A 116 5.45 -0.80 6.73
C ARG A 116 5.13 -1.20 8.16
N PHE A 117 4.01 -1.89 8.33
CA PHE A 117 3.48 -2.28 9.63
C PHE A 117 3.51 -3.80 9.81
N ALA A 118 3.44 -4.23 11.07
CA ALA A 118 3.25 -5.63 11.44
C ALA A 118 1.76 -5.98 11.51
N THR A 119 1.46 -7.28 11.50
CA THR A 119 0.08 -7.80 11.60
C THR A 119 -0.41 -7.97 13.04
N ASP A 120 0.43 -7.69 14.03
CA ASP A 120 0.21 -7.93 15.47
C ASP A 120 -0.50 -6.77 16.21
N GLY A 121 -0.86 -5.70 15.50
CA GLY A 121 -1.49 -4.52 16.08
C GLY A 121 -0.51 -3.48 16.65
N SER A 122 0.80 -3.73 16.63
CA SER A 122 1.80 -2.80 17.15
C SER A 122 1.88 -1.46 16.39
N GLY A 123 1.25 -1.38 15.21
CA GLY A 123 1.16 -0.15 14.42
C GLY A 123 0.23 0.93 15.01
N GLY A 124 -0.51 0.63 16.10
CA GLY A 124 -1.31 1.60 16.87
C GLY A 124 -2.57 2.16 16.18
N HIS A 125 -2.87 1.72 14.95
CA HIS A 125 -4.01 2.15 14.15
C HIS A 125 -4.56 0.98 13.33
N GLY A 126 -5.88 0.84 13.26
CA GLY A 126 -6.52 -0.26 12.54
C GLY A 126 -6.15 -0.33 11.06
N HIS A 127 -6.05 0.82 10.36
CA HIS A 127 -5.62 0.88 8.97
C HIS A 127 -4.19 0.35 8.78
N HIS A 128 -3.27 0.67 9.71
CA HIS A 128 -1.89 0.20 9.65
C HIS A 128 -1.83 -1.33 9.68
N THR A 129 -2.47 -1.93 10.69
CA THR A 129 -2.51 -3.38 10.84
C THR A 129 -3.25 -4.05 9.68
N ALA A 130 -4.39 -3.49 9.25
CA ALA A 130 -5.15 -4.01 8.11
C ALA A 130 -4.33 -4.00 6.82
N SER A 131 -3.54 -2.95 6.57
CA SER A 131 -2.67 -2.88 5.39
C SER A 131 -1.62 -4.01 5.37
N ALA A 132 -1.06 -4.35 6.53
CA ALA A 132 -0.10 -5.44 6.67
C ALA A 132 -0.76 -6.81 6.46
N ILE A 133 -1.93 -7.05 7.07
CA ILE A 133 -2.71 -8.29 6.90
C ILE A 133 -3.06 -8.50 5.42
N LEU A 134 -3.57 -7.47 4.74
CA LEU A 134 -3.91 -7.56 3.32
C LEU A 134 -2.69 -7.79 2.42
N ALA A 135 -1.55 -7.18 2.74
CA ALA A 135 -0.32 -7.40 1.99
C ALA A 135 0.20 -8.84 2.15
N GLU A 136 0.14 -9.40 3.36
CA GLU A 136 0.54 -10.77 3.63
C GLU A 136 -0.37 -11.78 2.90
N GLU A 137 -1.69 -11.58 2.96
CA GLU A 137 -2.64 -12.43 2.25
C GLU A 137 -2.48 -12.30 0.73
N ALA A 138 -2.31 -11.09 0.22
CA ALA A 138 -2.12 -10.82 -1.20
C ALA A 138 -0.81 -11.41 -1.73
N PHE A 139 0.25 -11.47 -0.91
CA PHE A 139 1.52 -12.11 -1.27
C PHE A 139 1.33 -13.58 -1.69
N ALA A 140 0.51 -14.32 -0.95
CA ALA A 140 0.18 -15.71 -1.30
C ALA A 140 -0.83 -15.76 -2.47
N ALA A 141 -1.91 -14.98 -2.37
CA ALA A 141 -3.02 -15.01 -3.33
C ALA A 141 -2.62 -14.56 -4.74
N SER A 142 -1.62 -13.69 -4.88
CA SER A 142 -1.17 -13.21 -6.20
C SER A 142 -0.56 -14.32 -7.07
N ALA A 143 -0.03 -15.37 -6.46
CA ALA A 143 0.52 -16.52 -7.15
C ALA A 143 -0.54 -17.58 -7.52
N ASP A 144 -1.71 -17.54 -6.89
CA ASP A 144 -2.78 -18.50 -7.06
C ASP A 144 -3.74 -18.05 -8.17
N SER A 145 -3.80 -18.83 -9.25
CA SER A 145 -4.69 -18.54 -10.39
C SER A 145 -6.19 -18.72 -10.07
N THR A 146 -6.53 -19.39 -8.98
CA THR A 146 -7.93 -19.58 -8.55
C THR A 146 -8.46 -18.37 -7.77
N ARG A 147 -7.56 -17.55 -7.21
CA ARG A 147 -7.92 -16.30 -6.54
C ARG A 147 -8.04 -15.18 -7.57
N PHE A 148 -9.20 -14.51 -7.58
CA PHE A 148 -9.51 -13.40 -8.49
C PHE A 148 -9.25 -13.76 -9.97
N PRO A 149 -9.88 -14.84 -10.49
CA PRO A 149 -9.61 -15.32 -11.85
C PRO A 149 -9.99 -14.31 -12.93
N GLU A 150 -10.93 -13.40 -12.67
CA GLU A 150 -11.31 -12.31 -13.57
C GLU A 150 -10.15 -11.38 -13.94
N GLN A 151 -9.17 -11.23 -13.04
CA GLN A 151 -7.97 -10.43 -13.29
C GLN A 151 -7.06 -11.05 -14.36
N LEU A 152 -7.13 -12.37 -14.54
CA LEU A 152 -6.22 -13.10 -15.44
C LEU A 152 -6.46 -12.82 -16.92
N ARG A 153 -7.53 -12.08 -17.25
CA ARG A 153 -7.76 -11.54 -18.59
C ARG A 153 -6.74 -10.45 -18.96
N LEU A 154 -6.17 -9.76 -17.95
CA LEU A 154 -5.30 -8.59 -18.13
C LEU A 154 -3.91 -8.77 -17.53
N VAL A 155 -3.78 -9.59 -16.49
CA VAL A 155 -2.51 -9.84 -15.79
C VAL A 155 -2.31 -11.34 -15.60
N ARG A 156 -1.07 -11.77 -15.31
CA ARG A 156 -0.76 -13.17 -15.01
C ARG A 156 -0.52 -13.35 -13.51
N PRO A 157 -0.71 -14.54 -12.94
CA PRO A 157 -0.29 -14.85 -11.58
C PRO A 157 1.17 -14.47 -11.38
N TRP A 158 1.48 -13.96 -10.21
CA TRP A 158 2.85 -13.57 -9.87
C TRP A 158 3.24 -14.06 -8.48
N ARG A 159 4.36 -14.75 -8.39
CA ARG A 159 4.96 -15.19 -7.12
C ARG A 159 6.14 -14.28 -6.79
N ALA A 160 5.94 -13.36 -5.86
CA ALA A 160 7.04 -12.61 -5.27
C ALA A 160 7.95 -13.55 -4.45
N LYS A 161 9.23 -13.24 -4.38
CA LYS A 161 10.24 -14.11 -3.77
C LYS A 161 10.28 -13.97 -2.25
N ARG A 162 9.99 -12.78 -1.73
CA ARG A 162 10.08 -12.45 -0.31
C ARG A 162 9.00 -11.47 0.10
N LEU A 163 8.49 -11.67 1.30
CA LEU A 163 7.73 -10.69 2.07
C LEU A 163 8.60 -10.30 3.27
N VAL A 164 8.79 -9.01 3.48
CA VAL A 164 9.61 -8.48 4.57
C VAL A 164 8.90 -7.32 5.26
N TRP A 165 9.18 -7.11 6.53
CA TRP A 165 8.68 -5.99 7.31
C TRP A 165 9.78 -4.94 7.48
N ASN A 166 9.47 -3.68 7.15
CA ASN A 166 10.36 -2.54 7.37
C ASN A 166 10.22 -2.05 8.80
N VAL A 167 11.01 -2.62 9.70
CA VAL A 167 11.06 -2.20 11.12
C VAL A 167 11.70 -0.81 11.20
N GLY A 168 10.99 0.15 11.80
CA GLY A 168 11.51 1.47 12.15
C GLY A 168 11.35 1.70 13.64
N ARG A 169 12.39 2.25 14.29
CA ARG A 169 12.21 2.88 15.60
C ARG A 169 11.67 4.29 15.33
N PHE A 170 10.51 4.61 15.89
CA PHE A 170 9.97 5.95 15.94
C PHE A 170 10.50 6.68 17.17
#